data_19fb0874a0601d87c53e55db9b7a72e9
#
_entry.id   19fb0874a0601d87c53e55db9b7a72e9
#
_cell.length_a   1.000
_cell.length_b   1.000
_cell.length_c   1.000
_cell.angle_alpha   90.00
_cell.angle_beta   90.00
_cell.angle_gamma   90.00
#
_symmetry.space_group_name_H-M   'P 1'
#
loop_
_entity.id
_entity.type
_entity.pdbx_description
1 polymer ?
#
loop_
_entity_poly.entity_id
_entity_poly.type
_entity_poly.pdbx_seq_one_letter_code
_entity_poly.pdbx_strand_id
1 'polypeptide(L)'
;AEYRIPTLDTWTSYVGIIDMVVNEYDKYKMYFMNVANDFALATLYVDFGKDILADKMGWKTTVVMQEDTAFGGGVFELVDQMLAPEAGIKIIDHIVYDTNTVDFSPIFNKAVKSKPDFIYLISSVRSQVPSSQYVKLQVPVPMTGINVAAFGKDFWNDTGQMGGGTSTLSPIPSVGFAMDDRTQAFVDKYEAKYGNSRPIFPHFNGFNAYYGIYNAFNAAERAGGFAPLDAWVTEMENEDLKIYKDGKLWLRYAFWKPGEIEPRTQREYTHNIKFDITQPLDDGAPSMVVIQWYEDGTTAVVYPEKYKTGEFTVPSWIKQ
;
A
#
# COMPACT_ATOMS: atom_id res chain seq x y z
N ALA A 1 18.76 -13.57 13.10
CA ALA A 1 20.15 -13.09 13.14
C ALA A 1 21.15 -14.18 13.58
N GLU A 2 20.86 -14.98 14.61
CA GLU A 2 21.77 -16.04 15.09
C GLU A 2 22.14 -17.04 14.00
N TYR A 3 21.21 -17.39 13.13
CA TYR A 3 21.40 -18.42 12.09
C TYR A 3 21.80 -17.87 10.72
N ARG A 4 21.92 -16.55 10.56
CA ARG A 4 22.28 -15.88 9.30
C ARG A 4 21.47 -16.45 8.10
N ILE A 5 20.16 -16.50 8.22
CA ILE A 5 19.26 -17.02 7.20
C ILE A 5 18.80 -15.87 6.29
N PRO A 6 19.00 -15.96 4.95
CA PRO A 6 18.41 -15.02 3.99
C PRO A 6 16.91 -14.96 4.17
N THR A 7 16.38 -13.77 4.38
CA THR A 7 14.95 -13.53 4.60
C THR A 7 14.44 -12.50 3.63
N LEU A 8 13.40 -12.85 2.88
CA LEU A 8 12.65 -11.93 2.02
C LEU A 8 11.26 -11.74 2.62
N ASP A 9 11.01 -10.58 3.17
CA ASP A 9 9.69 -10.24 3.69
C ASP A 9 8.83 -9.60 2.59
N THR A 10 7.67 -10.18 2.36
CA THR A 10 6.73 -9.75 1.31
C THR A 10 5.41 -9.23 1.88
N TRP A 11 5.33 -9.04 3.19
CA TRP A 11 4.09 -8.71 3.86
C TRP A 11 4.19 -7.59 4.89
N THR A 12 5.24 -7.58 5.71
CA THR A 12 5.38 -6.65 6.82
C THR A 12 5.76 -5.24 6.34
N SER A 13 4.97 -4.25 6.67
CA SER A 13 5.25 -2.84 6.30
C SER A 13 5.91 -2.04 7.43
N TYR A 14 6.13 -2.61 8.60
CA TYR A 14 6.62 -1.88 9.75
C TYR A 14 8.09 -1.46 9.61
N VAL A 15 8.33 -0.16 9.49
CA VAL A 15 9.68 0.43 9.28
C VAL A 15 10.65 0.14 10.42
N GLY A 16 10.17 -0.10 11.65
CA GLY A 16 11.04 -0.42 12.78
C GLY A 16 11.91 -1.66 12.57
N ILE A 17 11.53 -2.59 11.68
CA ILE A 17 12.39 -3.72 11.29
C ILE A 17 13.56 -3.21 10.44
N ILE A 18 13.31 -2.26 9.56
CA ILE A 18 14.38 -1.63 8.74
C ILE A 18 15.33 -0.84 9.63
N ASP A 19 14.81 -0.14 10.65
CA ASP A 19 15.67 0.54 11.64
C ASP A 19 16.60 -0.43 12.35
N MET A 20 16.18 -1.69 12.59
CA MET A 20 17.07 -2.72 13.13
C MET A 20 18.20 -3.08 12.13
N VAL A 21 17.89 -3.17 10.83
CA VAL A 21 18.91 -3.43 9.80
C VAL A 21 19.91 -2.27 9.74
N VAL A 22 19.43 -1.03 9.74
CA VAL A 22 20.27 0.18 9.72
C VAL A 22 21.18 0.25 10.95
N ASN A 23 20.62 0.06 12.14
CA ASN A 23 21.35 0.25 13.41
C ASN A 23 22.29 -0.92 13.76
N GLU A 24 21.95 -2.15 13.34
CA GLU A 24 22.73 -3.37 13.65
C GLU A 24 22.97 -4.18 12.36
N TYR A 25 23.54 -3.51 11.33
CA TYR A 25 23.68 -4.06 9.98
C TYR A 25 24.27 -5.47 9.94
N ASP A 26 25.41 -5.71 10.56
CA ASP A 26 26.08 -7.03 10.53
C ASP A 26 25.21 -8.16 11.09
N LYS A 27 24.30 -7.83 11.98
CA LYS A 27 23.40 -8.79 12.62
C LYS A 27 22.18 -9.09 11.75
N TYR A 28 21.65 -8.09 11.04
CA TYR A 28 20.37 -8.17 10.33
C TYR A 28 20.48 -8.06 8.81
N LYS A 29 21.67 -7.94 8.24
CA LYS A 29 21.90 -7.74 6.79
C LYS A 29 21.34 -8.84 5.88
N MET A 30 20.91 -9.98 6.45
CA MET A 30 20.24 -11.05 5.70
C MET A 30 18.75 -10.78 5.46
N TYR A 31 18.19 -9.72 6.04
CA TYR A 31 16.78 -9.37 5.92
C TYR A 31 16.58 -8.32 4.83
N PHE A 32 15.67 -8.63 3.89
CA PHE A 32 15.24 -7.74 2.82
C PHE A 32 13.72 -7.59 2.86
N MET A 33 13.24 -6.37 2.92
CA MET A 33 11.81 -6.05 2.90
C MET A 33 11.38 -5.73 1.47
N ASN A 34 10.70 -6.68 0.83
CA ASN A 34 10.23 -6.57 -0.55
C ASN A 34 8.77 -6.07 -0.63
N VAL A 35 8.42 -5.14 0.22
CA VAL A 35 7.09 -4.54 0.33
C VAL A 35 7.22 -3.08 0.76
N ALA A 36 6.23 -2.25 0.44
CA ALA A 36 6.17 -0.87 0.90
C ALA A 36 6.18 -0.80 2.43
N ASN A 37 7.02 0.06 2.98
CA ASN A 37 6.98 0.37 4.40
C ASN A 37 5.85 1.38 4.71
N ASP A 38 5.55 1.59 5.97
CA ASP A 38 4.53 2.51 6.45
C ASP A 38 4.78 3.98 6.06
N PHE A 39 6.05 4.41 5.91
CA PHE A 39 6.36 5.73 5.34
C PHE A 39 5.92 5.86 3.89
N ALA A 40 6.19 4.85 3.06
CA ALA A 40 5.75 4.85 1.68
C ALA A 40 4.22 4.88 1.57
N LEU A 41 3.53 4.17 2.48
CA LEU A 41 2.07 4.20 2.60
C LEU A 41 1.57 5.61 2.95
N ALA A 42 2.15 6.23 3.98
CA ALA A 42 1.74 7.56 4.43
C ALA A 42 2.02 8.63 3.37
N THR A 43 3.21 8.63 2.76
CA THR A 43 3.58 9.64 1.76
C THR A 43 2.69 9.62 0.54
N LEU A 44 2.40 8.45 -0.04
CA LEU A 44 1.49 8.39 -1.19
C LEU A 44 0.07 8.83 -0.81
N TYR A 45 -0.40 8.50 0.40
CA TYR A 45 -1.70 8.97 0.84
C TYR A 45 -1.75 10.49 1.01
N VAL A 46 -0.68 11.08 1.53
CA VAL A 46 -0.56 12.54 1.68
C VAL A 46 -0.55 13.22 0.31
N ASP A 47 0.17 12.66 -0.68
CA ASP A 47 0.16 13.17 -2.05
C ASP A 47 -1.22 13.07 -2.70
N PHE A 48 -1.91 11.95 -2.55
CA PHE A 48 -3.30 11.81 -2.96
C PHE A 48 -4.22 12.81 -2.23
N GLY A 49 -4.00 12.98 -0.94
CA GLY A 49 -4.70 13.95 -0.10
C GLY A 49 -4.56 15.37 -0.62
N LYS A 50 -3.34 15.77 -0.98
CA LYS A 50 -3.06 17.06 -1.57
C LYS A 50 -3.70 17.23 -2.95
N ASP A 51 -3.33 16.36 -3.90
CA ASP A 51 -3.64 16.58 -5.32
C ASP A 51 -5.14 16.35 -5.63
N ILE A 52 -5.76 15.37 -4.96
CA ILE A 52 -7.16 15.00 -5.21
C ILE A 52 -8.10 15.55 -4.13
N LEU A 53 -7.84 15.22 -2.84
CA LEU A 53 -8.81 15.57 -1.81
C LEU A 53 -8.82 17.08 -1.50
N ALA A 54 -7.65 17.72 -1.39
CA ALA A 54 -7.57 19.14 -1.09
C ALA A 54 -7.71 20.01 -2.33
N ASP A 55 -6.93 19.75 -3.39
CA ASP A 55 -6.86 20.68 -4.53
C ASP A 55 -8.03 20.49 -5.49
N LYS A 56 -8.43 19.23 -5.79
CA LYS A 56 -9.54 18.96 -6.73
C LYS A 56 -10.91 18.96 -6.04
N MET A 57 -11.04 18.36 -4.85
CA MET A 57 -12.33 18.26 -4.14
C MET A 57 -12.56 19.41 -3.16
N GLY A 58 -11.54 20.19 -2.79
CA GLY A 58 -11.64 21.30 -1.84
C GLY A 58 -11.73 20.89 -0.37
N TRP A 59 -11.49 19.61 -0.04
CA TRP A 59 -11.62 19.10 1.33
C TRP A 59 -10.47 19.54 2.22
N LYS A 60 -10.78 19.89 3.46
CA LYS A 60 -9.82 20.47 4.40
C LYS A 60 -9.79 19.77 5.76
N THR A 61 -10.76 18.89 6.03
CA THR A 61 -10.89 18.24 7.34
C THR A 61 -11.19 16.75 7.20
N THR A 62 -10.63 15.95 8.09
CA THR A 62 -10.90 14.51 8.15
C THR A 62 -11.08 14.03 9.59
N VAL A 63 -11.86 12.98 9.75
CA VAL A 63 -11.85 12.12 10.94
C VAL A 63 -11.14 10.82 10.59
N VAL A 64 -10.14 10.45 11.38
CA VAL A 64 -9.46 9.18 11.21
C VAL A 64 -10.19 8.10 12.00
N MET A 65 -10.56 7.00 11.32
CA MET A 65 -11.04 5.76 11.91
C MET A 65 -9.92 4.71 11.79
N GLN A 66 -9.34 4.32 12.90
CA GLN A 66 -8.17 3.46 12.95
C GLN A 66 -8.47 2.17 13.70
N GLU A 67 -8.09 1.03 13.15
CA GLU A 67 -8.09 -0.22 13.90
C GLU A 67 -7.00 -0.22 14.97
N ASP A 68 -7.27 -0.83 16.13
CA ASP A 68 -6.32 -0.96 17.23
C ASP A 68 -5.29 -2.08 16.95
N THR A 69 -4.31 -1.73 16.13
CA THR A 69 -3.18 -2.59 15.76
C THR A 69 -1.89 -1.79 15.69
N ALA A 70 -0.74 -2.47 15.79
CA ALA A 70 0.56 -1.82 15.59
C ALA A 70 0.68 -1.17 14.19
N PHE A 71 0.13 -1.82 13.15
CA PHE A 71 0.05 -1.26 11.80
C PHE A 71 -0.80 0.01 11.77
N GLY A 72 -2.02 -0.05 12.33
CA GLY A 72 -2.92 1.11 12.37
C GLY A 72 -2.30 2.31 13.08
N GLY A 73 -1.66 2.07 14.24
CA GLY A 73 -0.97 3.11 15.00
C GLY A 73 0.21 3.72 14.27
N GLY A 74 1.06 2.90 13.65
CA GLY A 74 2.22 3.36 12.89
C GLY A 74 1.83 4.23 11.68
N VAL A 75 0.84 3.79 10.90
CA VAL A 75 0.33 4.59 9.77
C VAL A 75 -0.30 5.90 10.25
N PHE A 76 -1.11 5.85 11.32
CA PHE A 76 -1.75 7.05 11.87
C PHE A 76 -0.72 8.10 12.30
N GLU A 77 0.31 7.69 13.05
CA GLU A 77 1.36 8.60 13.52
C GLU A 77 2.02 9.38 12.39
N LEU A 78 2.32 8.71 11.28
CA LEU A 78 2.94 9.32 10.11
C LEU A 78 1.97 10.25 9.37
N VAL A 79 0.73 9.81 9.18
CA VAL A 79 -0.29 10.63 8.53
C VAL A 79 -0.62 11.88 9.36
N ASP A 80 -0.69 11.76 10.69
CA ASP A 80 -0.91 12.91 11.58
C ASP A 80 0.21 13.96 11.47
N GLN A 81 1.45 13.50 11.34
CA GLN A 81 2.60 14.38 11.19
C GLN A 81 2.64 15.10 9.83
N MET A 82 2.18 14.44 8.75
CA MET A 82 2.39 14.90 7.37
C MET A 82 1.16 15.53 6.74
N LEU A 83 -0.05 15.10 7.07
CA LEU A 83 -1.26 15.45 6.31
C LEU A 83 -1.58 16.96 6.36
N ALA A 84 -1.48 17.56 7.54
CA ALA A 84 -1.76 18.99 7.68
C ALA A 84 -0.67 19.88 7.04
N PRO A 85 0.64 19.68 7.29
CA PRO A 85 1.67 20.52 6.71
C PRO A 85 1.85 20.34 5.19
N GLU A 86 1.65 19.13 4.66
CA GLU A 86 1.92 18.84 3.25
C GLU A 86 0.68 18.91 2.35
N ALA A 87 -0.49 18.47 2.84
CA ALA A 87 -1.74 18.47 2.09
C ALA A 87 -2.75 19.55 2.52
N GLY A 88 -2.50 20.26 3.63
CA GLY A 88 -3.43 21.26 4.15
C GLY A 88 -4.74 20.67 4.70
N ILE A 89 -4.77 19.38 5.01
CA ILE A 89 -5.94 18.66 5.54
C ILE A 89 -5.74 18.43 7.04
N LYS A 90 -6.67 18.94 7.85
CA LYS A 90 -6.62 18.82 9.31
C LYS A 90 -7.37 17.59 9.79
N ILE A 91 -6.75 16.79 10.64
CA ILE A 91 -7.43 15.74 11.42
C ILE A 91 -8.17 16.43 12.57
N ILE A 92 -9.50 16.30 12.60
CA ILE A 92 -10.37 16.98 13.60
C ILE A 92 -10.90 16.02 14.68
N ASP A 93 -10.84 14.72 14.46
CA ASP A 93 -11.11 13.68 15.46
C ASP A 93 -10.38 12.39 15.07
N HIS A 94 -10.07 11.57 16.06
CA HIS A 94 -9.42 10.27 15.90
C HIS A 94 -10.18 9.21 16.69
N ILE A 95 -10.64 8.17 16.01
CA ILE A 95 -11.47 7.11 16.57
C ILE A 95 -10.74 5.78 16.42
N VAL A 96 -10.22 5.25 17.50
CA VAL A 96 -9.64 3.91 17.55
C VAL A 96 -10.73 2.89 17.82
N TYR A 97 -10.77 1.79 17.07
CA TYR A 97 -11.75 0.72 17.23
C TYR A 97 -11.08 -0.66 17.31
N ASP A 98 -11.69 -1.55 18.09
CA ASP A 98 -11.23 -2.92 18.26
C ASP A 98 -11.37 -3.74 16.96
N THR A 99 -10.39 -4.57 16.63
CA THR A 99 -10.36 -5.43 15.43
C THR A 99 -11.51 -6.44 15.37
N ASN A 100 -12.13 -6.77 16.51
CA ASN A 100 -13.32 -7.62 16.59
C ASN A 100 -14.64 -6.87 16.42
N THR A 101 -14.60 -5.56 16.18
CA THR A 101 -15.81 -4.76 15.98
C THR A 101 -16.67 -5.32 14.84
N VAL A 102 -17.93 -5.59 15.13
CA VAL A 102 -18.90 -6.12 14.16
C VAL A 102 -20.00 -5.13 13.82
N ASP A 103 -20.22 -4.10 14.64
CA ASP A 103 -21.18 -3.02 14.40
C ASP A 103 -20.44 -1.69 14.36
N PHE A 104 -20.34 -1.11 13.16
CA PHE A 104 -19.70 0.19 12.92
C PHE A 104 -20.67 1.37 13.01
N SER A 105 -21.97 1.15 13.22
CA SER A 105 -22.97 2.23 13.30
C SER A 105 -22.62 3.29 14.35
N PRO A 106 -22.19 2.94 15.58
CA PRO A 106 -21.79 3.97 16.58
C PRO A 106 -20.54 4.73 16.18
N ILE A 107 -19.60 4.06 15.50
CA ILE A 107 -18.32 4.63 15.05
C ILE A 107 -18.57 5.64 13.93
N PHE A 108 -19.34 5.27 12.90
CA PHE A 108 -19.76 6.17 11.83
C PHE A 108 -20.56 7.36 12.36
N ASN A 109 -21.50 7.12 13.29
CA ASN A 109 -22.27 8.21 13.90
C ASN A 109 -21.37 9.21 14.62
N LYS A 110 -20.34 8.72 15.34
CA LYS A 110 -19.34 9.60 15.98
C LYS A 110 -18.56 10.40 14.94
N ALA A 111 -18.05 9.74 13.89
CA ALA A 111 -17.30 10.39 12.83
C ALA A 111 -18.13 11.48 12.11
N VAL A 112 -19.37 11.17 11.73
CA VAL A 112 -20.29 12.12 11.05
C VAL A 112 -20.64 13.32 11.95
N LYS A 113 -20.78 13.11 13.27
CA LYS A 113 -21.07 14.18 14.23
C LYS A 113 -20.00 15.25 14.26
N SER A 114 -18.75 14.92 13.98
CA SER A 114 -17.62 15.86 13.90
C SER A 114 -17.65 16.70 12.62
N LYS A 115 -18.53 16.38 11.65
CA LYS A 115 -18.72 17.08 10.37
C LYS A 115 -17.42 17.22 9.55
N PRO A 116 -16.65 16.15 9.31
CA PRO A 116 -15.50 16.20 8.44
C PRO A 116 -15.92 16.26 6.98
N ASP A 117 -14.99 16.69 6.12
CA ASP A 117 -15.18 16.60 4.67
C ASP A 117 -15.11 15.15 4.18
N PHE A 118 -14.30 14.31 4.85
CA PHE A 118 -14.21 12.87 4.59
C PHE A 118 -13.74 12.10 5.82
N ILE A 119 -13.91 10.77 5.76
CA ILE A 119 -13.39 9.82 6.75
C ILE A 119 -12.14 9.16 6.19
N TYR A 120 -11.06 9.16 6.96
CA TYR A 120 -9.86 8.40 6.67
C TYR A 120 -9.86 7.08 7.44
N LEU A 121 -10.07 5.98 6.73
CA LEU A 121 -10.08 4.64 7.30
C LEU A 121 -8.67 4.02 7.27
N ILE A 122 -8.20 3.50 8.39
CA ILE A 122 -7.00 2.66 8.48
C ILE A 122 -7.44 1.30 9.02
N SER A 123 -7.49 0.30 8.13
CA SER A 123 -8.03 -1.01 8.45
C SER A 123 -7.34 -2.13 7.67
N SER A 124 -6.80 -3.11 8.38
CA SER A 124 -6.17 -4.32 7.81
C SER A 124 -6.92 -5.60 8.17
N VAL A 125 -7.46 -5.68 9.39
CA VAL A 125 -8.17 -6.84 9.88
C VAL A 125 -9.67 -6.70 9.64
N ARG A 126 -10.27 -7.68 8.93
CA ARG A 126 -11.72 -7.69 8.62
C ARG A 126 -12.24 -6.40 7.99
N SER A 127 -11.42 -5.73 7.21
CA SER A 127 -11.70 -4.40 6.69
C SER A 127 -12.84 -4.35 5.64
N GLN A 128 -13.37 -5.50 5.19
CA GLN A 128 -14.62 -5.59 4.44
C GLN A 128 -15.86 -5.21 5.29
N VAL A 129 -15.79 -5.35 6.64
CA VAL A 129 -16.91 -5.07 7.52
C VAL A 129 -17.28 -3.58 7.57
N PRO A 130 -16.33 -2.65 7.87
CA PRO A 130 -16.64 -1.22 7.80
C PRO A 130 -17.11 -0.79 6.40
N SER A 131 -16.54 -1.32 5.31
CA SER A 131 -16.96 -0.95 3.95
C SER A 131 -18.40 -1.36 3.64
N SER A 132 -18.79 -2.60 3.96
CA SER A 132 -20.16 -3.05 3.72
C SER A 132 -21.19 -2.26 4.56
N GLN A 133 -20.83 -1.90 5.78
CA GLN A 133 -21.71 -1.09 6.63
C GLN A 133 -21.75 0.37 6.21
N TYR A 134 -20.65 0.91 5.69
CA TYR A 134 -20.62 2.25 5.10
C TYR A 134 -21.66 2.42 3.99
N VAL A 135 -21.71 1.46 3.07
CA VAL A 135 -22.70 1.43 1.98
C VAL A 135 -24.11 1.18 2.53
N LYS A 136 -24.29 0.15 3.37
CA LYS A 136 -25.58 -0.22 3.94
C LYS A 136 -26.25 0.92 4.72
N LEU A 137 -25.46 1.68 5.47
CA LEU A 137 -25.92 2.79 6.29
C LEU A 137 -26.01 4.10 5.49
N GLN A 138 -25.54 4.12 4.23
CA GLN A 138 -25.45 5.32 3.42
C GLN A 138 -24.80 6.48 4.18
N VAL A 139 -23.61 6.21 4.78
CA VAL A 139 -22.91 7.21 5.58
C VAL A 139 -22.71 8.48 4.76
N PRO A 140 -23.21 9.66 5.23
CA PRO A 140 -23.30 10.87 4.41
C PRO A 140 -21.98 11.66 4.30
N VAL A 141 -20.84 10.99 4.48
CA VAL A 141 -19.49 11.54 4.42
C VAL A 141 -18.63 10.60 3.59
N PRO A 142 -17.88 11.07 2.58
CA PRO A 142 -16.98 10.22 1.80
C PRO A 142 -15.97 9.48 2.68
N MET A 143 -15.61 8.26 2.29
CA MET A 143 -14.61 7.46 3.00
C MET A 143 -13.50 7.01 2.06
N THR A 144 -12.26 7.23 2.46
CA THR A 144 -11.05 6.81 1.75
C THR A 144 -9.99 6.37 2.77
N GLY A 145 -8.85 5.87 2.34
CA GLY A 145 -7.77 5.53 3.27
C GLY A 145 -7.02 4.26 2.92
N ILE A 146 -6.79 3.42 3.91
CA ILE A 146 -6.17 2.10 3.75
C ILE A 146 -7.16 1.04 4.18
N ASN A 147 -7.67 0.30 3.21
CA ASN A 147 -8.57 -0.84 3.40
C ASN A 147 -7.95 -2.06 2.73
N VAL A 148 -7.31 -2.91 3.52
CA VAL A 148 -6.54 -4.03 2.98
C VAL A 148 -7.42 -5.06 2.27
N ALA A 149 -8.64 -5.31 2.71
CA ALA A 149 -9.55 -6.22 2.02
C ALA A 149 -9.85 -5.76 0.57
N ALA A 150 -9.88 -4.45 0.33
CA ALA A 150 -10.20 -3.87 -0.97
C ALA A 150 -9.08 -4.02 -2.03
N PHE A 151 -7.90 -4.55 -1.67
CA PHE A 151 -6.82 -4.84 -2.63
C PHE A 151 -7.13 -6.00 -3.55
N GLY A 152 -7.98 -6.93 -3.12
CA GLY A 152 -8.30 -8.16 -3.81
C GLY A 152 -9.61 -8.10 -4.57
N LYS A 153 -9.72 -8.89 -5.64
CA LYS A 153 -10.93 -8.97 -6.47
C LYS A 153 -12.14 -9.61 -5.77
N ASP A 154 -11.90 -10.36 -4.69
CA ASP A 154 -12.98 -10.97 -3.92
C ASP A 154 -13.72 -9.98 -3.03
N PHE A 155 -13.16 -8.77 -2.84
CA PHE A 155 -13.75 -7.74 -1.98
C PHE A 155 -15.22 -7.42 -2.29
N TRP A 156 -15.60 -7.39 -3.58
CA TRP A 156 -16.99 -7.19 -3.97
C TRP A 156 -17.92 -8.26 -3.42
N ASN A 157 -17.52 -9.51 -3.52
CA ASN A 157 -18.29 -10.63 -2.99
C ASN A 157 -18.25 -10.69 -1.45
N ASP A 158 -17.08 -10.42 -0.86
CA ASP A 158 -16.87 -10.46 0.59
C ASP A 158 -17.67 -9.36 1.34
N THR A 159 -17.96 -8.27 0.66
CA THR A 159 -18.84 -7.21 1.16
C THR A 159 -20.32 -7.46 0.86
N GLY A 160 -20.66 -8.56 0.19
CA GLY A 160 -22.02 -8.83 -0.29
C GLY A 160 -22.48 -7.82 -1.33
N GLN A 161 -21.58 -7.40 -2.23
CA GLN A 161 -21.77 -6.38 -3.27
C GLN A 161 -22.01 -4.96 -2.70
N MET A 162 -21.59 -4.73 -1.46
CA MET A 162 -21.66 -3.44 -0.76
C MET A 162 -20.26 -2.85 -0.53
N GLY A 163 -19.38 -2.94 -1.52
CA GLY A 163 -18.04 -2.35 -1.48
C GLY A 163 -17.91 -1.03 -2.24
N GLY A 164 -18.98 -0.62 -2.94
CA GLY A 164 -18.98 0.57 -3.79
C GLY A 164 -18.73 1.87 -3.02
N GLY A 165 -17.99 2.80 -3.65
CA GLY A 165 -17.57 4.02 -3.00
C GLY A 165 -16.34 3.89 -2.08
N THR A 166 -15.84 2.66 -1.87
CA THR A 166 -14.57 2.45 -1.14
C THR A 166 -13.39 2.82 -2.03
N SER A 167 -12.58 3.77 -1.59
CA SER A 167 -11.26 4.02 -2.18
C SER A 167 -10.18 3.65 -1.19
N THR A 168 -9.08 3.08 -1.68
CA THR A 168 -8.00 2.61 -0.84
C THR A 168 -6.64 2.77 -1.50
N LEU A 169 -5.66 3.11 -0.69
CA LEU A 169 -4.27 2.93 -1.05
C LEU A 169 -4.02 1.44 -1.27
N SER A 170 -3.37 1.08 -2.35
CA SER A 170 -3.09 -0.31 -2.70
C SER A 170 -1.70 -0.45 -3.30
N PRO A 171 -0.93 -1.47 -2.87
CA PRO A 171 0.31 -1.82 -3.56
C PRO A 171 0.02 -2.36 -4.95
N ILE A 172 0.95 -2.20 -5.89
CA ILE A 172 0.86 -2.77 -7.23
C ILE A 172 1.54 -4.14 -7.31
N PRO A 173 1.02 -5.05 -8.15
CA PRO A 173 -0.23 -4.94 -8.88
C PRO A 173 -1.46 -5.11 -7.98
N SER A 174 -2.51 -4.39 -8.30
CA SER A 174 -3.80 -4.48 -7.59
C SER A 174 -4.97 -4.55 -8.58
N VAL A 175 -6.18 -4.72 -8.08
CA VAL A 175 -7.38 -4.62 -8.94
C VAL A 175 -7.42 -3.25 -9.63
N GLY A 176 -7.88 -3.23 -10.88
CA GLY A 176 -7.94 -2.01 -11.68
C GLY A 176 -6.59 -1.51 -12.23
N PHE A 177 -5.47 -2.14 -11.87
CA PHE A 177 -4.15 -1.79 -12.37
C PHE A 177 -3.87 -2.42 -13.74
N ALA A 178 -3.51 -1.60 -14.73
CA ALA A 178 -3.12 -2.10 -16.05
C ALA A 178 -1.67 -2.64 -15.98
N MET A 179 -1.53 -3.95 -16.05
CA MET A 179 -0.24 -4.63 -15.96
C MET A 179 0.50 -4.66 -17.30
N ASP A 180 1.84 -4.76 -17.24
CA ASP A 180 2.65 -5.19 -18.39
C ASP A 180 2.46 -6.68 -18.67
N ASP A 181 2.86 -7.13 -19.88
CA ASP A 181 2.63 -8.50 -20.35
C ASP A 181 3.25 -9.56 -19.42
N ARG A 182 4.41 -9.27 -18.85
CA ARG A 182 5.11 -10.21 -17.96
C ARG A 182 4.40 -10.36 -16.62
N THR A 183 3.96 -9.24 -16.05
CA THR A 183 3.20 -9.24 -14.80
C THR A 183 1.83 -9.88 -15.01
N GLN A 184 1.15 -9.58 -16.13
CA GLN A 184 -0.11 -10.21 -16.48
C GLN A 184 0.04 -11.72 -16.64
N ALA A 185 1.06 -12.20 -17.37
CA ALA A 185 1.31 -13.63 -17.54
C ALA A 185 1.61 -14.34 -16.20
N PHE A 186 2.24 -13.67 -15.23
CA PHE A 186 2.40 -14.20 -13.89
C PHE A 186 1.05 -14.35 -13.18
N VAL A 187 0.23 -13.31 -13.18
CA VAL A 187 -1.09 -13.32 -12.54
C VAL A 187 -1.99 -14.40 -13.14
N ASP A 188 -2.05 -14.49 -14.49
CA ASP A 188 -2.84 -15.50 -15.19
C ASP A 188 -2.45 -16.94 -14.80
N LYS A 189 -1.15 -17.21 -14.75
CA LYS A 189 -0.63 -18.52 -14.32
C LYS A 189 -0.91 -18.81 -12.85
N TYR A 190 -0.80 -17.79 -12.02
CA TYR A 190 -1.07 -17.91 -10.59
C TYR A 190 -2.55 -18.24 -10.35
N GLU A 191 -3.45 -17.49 -10.98
CA GLU A 191 -4.90 -17.70 -10.89
C GLU A 191 -5.34 -19.05 -11.47
N ALA A 192 -4.78 -19.46 -12.61
CA ALA A 192 -5.05 -20.76 -13.20
C ALA A 192 -4.67 -21.92 -12.28
N LYS A 193 -3.61 -21.75 -11.48
CA LYS A 193 -3.10 -22.79 -10.58
C LYS A 193 -3.81 -22.82 -9.21
N TYR A 194 -4.09 -21.65 -8.64
CA TYR A 194 -4.52 -21.53 -7.26
C TYR A 194 -5.96 -21.00 -7.10
N GLY A 195 -6.57 -20.54 -8.19
CA GLY A 195 -7.85 -19.83 -8.12
C GLY A 195 -7.74 -18.49 -7.41
N ASN A 196 -8.89 -17.90 -7.09
CA ASN A 196 -8.96 -16.57 -6.45
C ASN A 196 -8.78 -16.60 -4.93
N SER A 197 -8.85 -17.78 -4.33
CA SER A 197 -8.98 -17.93 -2.88
C SER A 197 -7.65 -18.17 -2.15
N ARG A 198 -6.50 -18.12 -2.84
CA ARG A 198 -5.21 -18.43 -2.18
C ARG A 198 -4.03 -17.82 -2.93
N PRO A 199 -3.15 -17.10 -2.23
CA PRO A 199 -3.33 -16.44 -0.94
C PRO A 199 -4.33 -15.29 -1.03
N ILE A 200 -4.69 -14.68 0.09
CA ILE A 200 -5.71 -13.61 0.20
C ILE A 200 -5.51 -12.48 -0.82
N PHE A 201 -4.26 -12.18 -1.19
CA PHE A 201 -3.89 -11.17 -2.19
C PHE A 201 -2.96 -11.78 -3.25
N PRO A 202 -3.46 -12.63 -4.14
CA PRO A 202 -2.61 -13.33 -5.12
C PRO A 202 -1.82 -12.39 -6.03
N HIS A 203 -2.40 -11.24 -6.40
CA HIS A 203 -1.74 -10.26 -7.23
C HIS A 203 -0.54 -9.62 -6.53
N PHE A 204 -0.75 -9.14 -5.32
CA PHE A 204 0.27 -8.42 -4.57
C PHE A 204 1.32 -9.33 -3.94
N ASN A 205 0.90 -10.25 -3.07
CA ASN A 205 1.86 -11.10 -2.34
C ASN A 205 2.56 -12.09 -3.25
N GLY A 206 1.83 -12.67 -4.20
CA GLY A 206 2.41 -13.56 -5.18
C GLY A 206 3.41 -12.86 -6.09
N PHE A 207 3.11 -11.63 -6.52
CA PHE A 207 3.99 -10.80 -7.32
C PHE A 207 5.28 -10.44 -6.55
N ASN A 208 5.16 -9.95 -5.33
CA ASN A 208 6.32 -9.61 -4.49
C ASN A 208 7.17 -10.84 -4.16
N ALA A 209 6.53 -11.96 -3.83
CA ALA A 209 7.25 -13.21 -3.59
C ALA A 209 7.98 -13.68 -4.85
N TYR A 210 7.32 -13.65 -6.03
CA TYR A 210 7.93 -14.05 -7.29
C TYR A 210 9.17 -13.21 -7.61
N TYR A 211 9.05 -11.88 -7.61
CA TYR A 211 10.18 -11.00 -7.92
C TYR A 211 11.24 -11.00 -6.82
N GLY A 212 10.85 -11.10 -5.55
CA GLY A 212 11.79 -11.27 -4.45
C GLY A 212 12.65 -12.52 -4.61
N ILE A 213 12.02 -13.67 -4.91
CA ILE A 213 12.74 -14.93 -5.16
C ILE A 213 13.58 -14.83 -6.44
N TYR A 214 13.04 -14.25 -7.52
CA TYR A 214 13.77 -14.05 -8.76
C TYR A 214 15.05 -13.24 -8.53
N ASN A 215 14.97 -12.12 -7.82
CA ASN A 215 16.10 -11.29 -7.47
C ASN A 215 17.11 -12.04 -6.58
N ALA A 216 16.62 -12.81 -5.59
CA ALA A 216 17.47 -13.60 -4.72
C ALA A 216 18.27 -14.67 -5.47
N PHE A 217 17.67 -15.33 -6.47
CA PHE A 217 18.38 -16.29 -7.33
C PHE A 217 19.37 -15.61 -8.27
N ASN A 218 19.01 -14.48 -8.89
CA ASN A 218 19.95 -13.72 -9.71
C ASN A 218 21.16 -13.26 -8.89
N ALA A 219 20.94 -12.77 -7.68
CA ALA A 219 22.01 -12.39 -6.77
C ALA A 219 22.88 -13.60 -6.39
N ALA A 220 22.27 -14.75 -6.11
CA ALA A 220 23.01 -15.97 -5.82
C ALA A 220 23.85 -16.46 -7.01
N GLU A 221 23.33 -16.38 -8.23
CA GLU A 221 24.09 -16.71 -9.43
C GLU A 221 25.36 -15.85 -9.56
N ARG A 222 25.24 -14.53 -9.36
CA ARG A 222 26.38 -13.61 -9.41
C ARG A 222 27.35 -13.80 -8.24
N ALA A 223 26.84 -14.14 -7.06
CA ALA A 223 27.66 -14.41 -5.87
C ALA A 223 28.35 -15.77 -5.88
N GLY A 224 28.05 -16.64 -6.84
CA GLY A 224 28.57 -18.02 -6.86
C GLY A 224 27.80 -18.99 -5.95
N GLY A 225 26.55 -18.66 -5.61
CA GLY A 225 25.61 -19.43 -4.78
C GLY A 225 25.09 -18.68 -3.57
N PHE A 226 24.27 -19.34 -2.77
CA PHE A 226 23.78 -18.79 -1.50
C PHE A 226 24.78 -18.94 -0.35
N ALA A 227 25.76 -19.85 -0.47
CA ALA A 227 26.70 -20.15 0.62
C ALA A 227 27.64 -18.99 0.98
N PRO A 228 28.18 -18.19 0.03
CA PRO A 228 28.90 -16.98 0.39
C PRO A 228 27.93 -15.84 0.74
N LEU A 229 27.33 -15.91 1.93
CA LEU A 229 26.22 -15.04 2.36
C LEU A 229 26.52 -13.53 2.23
N ASP A 230 27.73 -13.09 2.56
CA ASP A 230 28.08 -11.68 2.47
C ASP A 230 28.17 -11.21 0.99
N ALA A 231 28.67 -12.07 0.09
CA ALA A 231 28.66 -11.80 -1.34
C ALA A 231 27.22 -11.77 -1.88
N TRP A 232 26.37 -12.68 -1.42
CA TRP A 232 24.95 -12.70 -1.78
C TRP A 232 24.24 -11.41 -1.33
N VAL A 233 24.49 -10.93 -0.11
CA VAL A 233 23.94 -9.63 0.37
C VAL A 233 24.37 -8.49 -0.54
N THR A 234 25.67 -8.41 -0.85
CA THR A 234 26.19 -7.38 -1.77
C THR A 234 25.51 -7.44 -3.13
N GLU A 235 25.28 -8.63 -3.69
CA GLU A 235 24.60 -8.77 -4.97
C GLU A 235 23.10 -8.43 -4.88
N MET A 236 22.43 -8.71 -3.76
CA MET A 236 21.04 -8.27 -3.50
C MET A 236 20.94 -6.74 -3.42
N GLU A 237 21.87 -6.09 -2.73
CA GLU A 237 21.97 -4.62 -2.67
C GLU A 237 22.21 -3.99 -4.03
N ASN A 238 22.86 -4.68 -4.96
CA ASN A 238 23.13 -4.22 -6.32
C ASN A 238 22.03 -4.59 -7.32
N GLU A 239 20.99 -5.29 -6.89
CA GLU A 239 19.88 -5.67 -7.77
C GLU A 239 19.12 -4.44 -8.28
N ASP A 240 18.86 -4.39 -9.59
CA ASP A 240 18.14 -3.32 -10.25
C ASP A 240 17.34 -3.91 -11.43
N LEU A 241 16.25 -4.61 -11.12
CA LEU A 241 15.37 -5.21 -12.12
C LEU A 241 14.45 -4.14 -12.72
N LYS A 242 14.53 -3.97 -14.03
CA LYS A 242 13.68 -3.04 -14.79
C LYS A 242 12.68 -3.79 -15.64
N ILE A 243 11.41 -3.42 -15.52
CA ILE A 243 10.28 -3.97 -16.26
C ILE A 243 9.75 -2.86 -17.18
N TYR A 244 9.64 -3.17 -18.47
CA TYR A 244 9.19 -2.22 -19.49
C TYR A 244 7.82 -2.63 -20.02
N LYS A 245 6.97 -1.62 -20.33
CA LYS A 245 5.70 -1.74 -21.04
C LYS A 245 5.69 -0.72 -22.17
N ASP A 246 5.39 -1.15 -23.40
CA ASP A 246 5.35 -0.30 -24.58
C ASP A 246 6.64 0.54 -24.78
N GLY A 247 7.80 -0.08 -24.49
CA GLY A 247 9.13 0.57 -24.60
C GLY A 247 9.45 1.61 -23.50
N LYS A 248 8.55 1.81 -22.54
CA LYS A 248 8.76 2.72 -21.40
C LYS A 248 9.04 1.93 -20.13
N LEU A 249 9.90 2.47 -19.26
CA LEU A 249 10.11 1.90 -17.93
C LEU A 249 8.81 1.97 -17.15
N TRP A 250 8.29 0.80 -16.77
CA TRP A 250 7.00 0.65 -16.09
C TRP A 250 7.14 0.45 -14.59
N LEU A 251 7.98 -0.52 -14.22
CA LEU A 251 8.31 -0.84 -12.85
C LEU A 251 9.81 -1.06 -12.72
N ARG A 252 10.35 -0.73 -11.56
CA ARG A 252 11.74 -0.98 -11.19
C ARG A 252 11.80 -1.60 -9.80
N TYR A 253 12.53 -2.69 -9.68
CA TYR A 253 12.80 -3.38 -8.42
C TYR A 253 14.26 -3.16 -8.05
N ALA A 254 14.51 -2.36 -7.04
CA ALA A 254 15.81 -2.12 -6.43
C ALA A 254 15.66 -1.93 -4.94
N PHE A 255 16.69 -2.26 -4.17
CA PHE A 255 16.71 -2.03 -2.73
C PHE A 255 17.48 -0.77 -2.37
N TRP A 256 17.11 -0.14 -1.27
CA TRP A 256 17.92 0.88 -0.65
C TRP A 256 19.20 0.24 -0.11
N LYS A 257 20.36 0.85 -0.42
CA LYS A 257 21.66 0.39 0.04
C LYS A 257 22.03 1.00 1.38
N PRO A 258 22.96 0.38 2.13
CA PRO A 258 23.51 1.02 3.32
C PRO A 258 24.04 2.42 3.03
N GLY A 259 23.66 3.39 3.86
CA GLY A 259 24.05 4.80 3.72
C GLY A 259 23.29 5.60 2.66
N GLU A 260 22.39 5.01 1.88
CA GLU A 260 21.52 5.77 0.98
C GLU A 260 20.40 6.45 1.78
N ILE A 261 20.25 7.75 1.60
CA ILE A 261 19.22 8.55 2.26
C ILE A 261 18.09 8.83 1.28
N GLU A 262 16.87 8.49 1.67
CA GLU A 262 15.67 8.84 0.90
C GLU A 262 15.44 10.37 1.00
N PRO A 263 15.32 11.08 -0.16
CA PRO A 263 15.40 12.55 -0.18
C PRO A 263 14.24 13.27 0.55
N ARG A 264 13.04 12.71 0.55
CA ARG A 264 11.84 13.35 1.14
C ARG A 264 11.79 13.20 2.65
N THR A 265 12.02 11.99 3.12
CA THR A 265 11.96 11.65 4.55
C THR A 265 13.28 11.89 5.28
N GLN A 266 14.37 12.09 4.54
CA GLN A 266 15.73 12.24 5.08
C GLN A 266 16.14 11.05 5.96
N ARG A 267 15.64 9.86 5.63
CA ARG A 267 15.93 8.61 6.37
C ARG A 267 16.65 7.59 5.49
N GLU A 268 17.34 6.69 6.14
CA GLU A 268 17.90 5.49 5.57
C GLU A 268 16.90 4.34 5.67
N TYR A 269 16.73 3.58 4.56
CA TYR A 269 15.84 2.43 4.48
C TYR A 269 16.57 1.18 4.00
N THR A 270 17.78 0.96 4.48
CA THR A 270 18.63 -0.17 4.07
C THR A 270 17.85 -1.48 3.95
N HIS A 271 17.94 -2.14 2.78
CA HIS A 271 17.29 -3.39 2.40
C HIS A 271 15.77 -3.33 2.28
N ASN A 272 15.16 -2.17 2.35
CA ASN A 272 13.78 -2.03 1.89
C ASN A 272 13.77 -1.78 0.38
N ILE A 273 12.79 -2.37 -0.32
CA ILE A 273 12.59 -2.07 -1.75
C ILE A 273 12.34 -0.57 -1.94
N LYS A 274 12.91 0.00 -3.01
CA LYS A 274 12.67 1.39 -3.36
C LYS A 274 11.24 1.55 -3.86
N PHE A 275 10.47 2.31 -3.10
CA PHE A 275 9.20 2.86 -3.55
C PHE A 275 9.43 4.30 -3.94
N ASP A 276 8.84 4.71 -5.04
CA ASP A 276 8.87 6.12 -5.38
C ASP A 276 7.90 6.88 -4.48
N ILE A 277 8.45 7.46 -3.42
CA ILE A 277 7.74 8.36 -2.50
C ILE A 277 8.05 9.82 -2.80
N THR A 278 8.88 10.09 -3.81
CA THR A 278 9.14 11.40 -4.38
C THR A 278 8.47 11.53 -5.73
N GLN A 279 7.79 12.63 -5.99
CA GLN A 279 7.23 12.94 -7.29
C GLN A 279 8.27 13.69 -8.13
N PRO A 280 8.33 13.42 -9.43
CA PRO A 280 7.59 12.45 -10.24
C PRO A 280 8.17 11.03 -10.18
N LEU A 281 7.36 10.04 -10.48
CA LEU A 281 7.69 8.61 -10.53
C LEU A 281 8.49 8.22 -11.80
N ASP A 282 9.49 8.98 -12.17
CA ASP A 282 10.13 8.86 -13.48
C ASP A 282 11.16 7.74 -13.58
N ASP A 283 11.68 7.28 -12.45
CA ASP A 283 12.66 6.20 -12.42
C ASP A 283 12.05 4.80 -12.48
N GLY A 284 10.71 4.71 -12.49
CA GLY A 284 9.94 3.47 -12.56
C GLY A 284 9.98 2.64 -11.29
N ALA A 285 10.43 3.19 -10.16
CA ALA A 285 10.36 2.51 -8.88
C ALA A 285 8.91 2.04 -8.61
N PRO A 286 8.72 0.86 -8.04
CA PRO A 286 7.38 0.36 -7.77
C PRO A 286 6.65 1.34 -6.87
N SER A 287 5.48 1.73 -7.34
CA SER A 287 4.62 2.64 -6.63
C SER A 287 3.45 1.88 -6.04
N MET A 288 2.83 2.52 -5.11
CA MET A 288 1.46 2.20 -4.77
C MET A 288 0.54 3.07 -5.61
N VAL A 289 -0.72 2.69 -5.62
CA VAL A 289 -1.78 3.42 -6.30
C VAL A 289 -2.94 3.63 -5.33
N VAL A 290 -3.79 4.60 -5.61
CA VAL A 290 -5.11 4.64 -5.00
C VAL A 290 -6.09 4.05 -6.00
N ILE A 291 -6.79 3.00 -5.58
CA ILE A 291 -7.86 2.39 -6.34
C ILE A 291 -9.21 2.79 -5.75
N GLN A 292 -10.23 2.76 -6.57
CA GLN A 292 -11.62 2.91 -6.14
C GLN A 292 -12.48 1.78 -6.67
N TRP A 293 -13.32 1.23 -5.80
CA TRP A 293 -14.45 0.39 -6.14
C TRP A 293 -15.65 1.27 -6.42
N TYR A 294 -16.22 1.19 -7.61
CA TYR A 294 -17.44 1.89 -7.97
C TYR A 294 -18.68 1.14 -7.52
N GLU A 295 -19.83 1.82 -7.53
CA GLU A 295 -21.10 1.25 -7.04
C GLU A 295 -21.62 0.08 -7.89
N ASP A 296 -21.12 -0.08 -9.11
CA ASP A 296 -21.42 -1.21 -10.01
C ASP A 296 -20.47 -2.41 -9.85
N GLY A 297 -19.51 -2.32 -8.90
CA GLY A 297 -18.51 -3.36 -8.65
C GLY A 297 -17.29 -3.32 -9.57
N THR A 298 -17.22 -2.36 -10.48
CA THR A 298 -16.00 -2.13 -11.26
C THR A 298 -14.95 -1.39 -10.43
N THR A 299 -13.69 -1.46 -10.87
CA THR A 299 -12.55 -0.84 -10.18
C THR A 299 -11.72 -0.01 -11.15
N ALA A 300 -11.10 1.04 -10.61
CA ALA A 300 -10.11 1.81 -11.35
C ALA A 300 -8.99 2.29 -10.44
N VAL A 301 -7.82 2.50 -11.02
CA VAL A 301 -6.77 3.32 -10.42
C VAL A 301 -7.17 4.78 -10.61
N VAL A 302 -7.27 5.52 -9.52
CA VAL A 302 -7.64 6.94 -9.52
C VAL A 302 -6.47 7.87 -9.23
N TYR A 303 -5.33 7.32 -8.75
CA TYR A 303 -4.09 8.04 -8.47
C TYR A 303 -2.90 7.07 -8.38
N PRO A 304 -1.65 7.45 -8.78
CA PRO A 304 -1.27 8.69 -9.45
C PRO A 304 -1.64 8.69 -10.95
N GLU A 305 -1.56 9.85 -11.59
CA GLU A 305 -1.93 10.06 -12.99
C GLU A 305 -1.24 9.09 -13.96
N LYS A 306 0.03 8.70 -13.69
CA LYS A 306 0.79 7.73 -14.49
C LYS A 306 0.07 6.40 -14.69
N TYR A 307 -0.67 5.94 -13.68
CA TYR A 307 -1.34 4.63 -13.68
C TYR A 307 -2.87 4.75 -13.73
N LYS A 308 -3.39 5.94 -13.82
CA LYS A 308 -4.81 6.24 -13.74
C LYS A 308 -5.60 5.55 -14.86
N THR A 309 -6.69 4.90 -14.48
CA THR A 309 -7.64 4.22 -15.38
C THR A 309 -9.08 4.72 -15.21
N GLY A 310 -9.35 5.55 -14.19
CA GLY A 310 -10.65 6.15 -13.93
C GLY A 310 -10.57 7.36 -13.01
N GLU A 311 -11.71 8.00 -12.76
CA GLU A 311 -11.80 9.21 -11.95
C GLU A 311 -12.20 8.87 -10.50
N PHE A 312 -11.64 9.63 -9.54
CA PHE A 312 -12.12 9.58 -8.17
C PHE A 312 -13.52 10.17 -8.08
N THR A 313 -14.46 9.43 -7.51
CA THR A 313 -15.87 9.84 -7.40
C THR A 313 -16.38 9.69 -5.97
N VAL A 314 -17.36 10.52 -5.64
CA VAL A 314 -18.08 10.43 -4.36
C VAL A 314 -19.30 9.53 -4.57
N PRO A 315 -19.66 8.65 -3.62
CA PRO A 315 -20.85 7.83 -3.71
C PRO A 315 -22.14 8.63 -3.97
N SER A 316 -23.05 8.07 -4.76
CA SER A 316 -24.25 8.76 -5.26
C SER A 316 -25.22 9.18 -4.16
N TRP A 317 -25.21 8.54 -3.00
CA TRP A 317 -26.06 8.91 -1.85
C TRP A 317 -25.53 10.12 -1.07
N ILE A 318 -24.31 10.58 -1.33
CA ILE A 318 -23.71 11.75 -0.68
C ILE A 318 -24.00 12.98 -1.54
N LYS A 319 -24.79 13.89 -0.98
CA LYS A 319 -25.08 15.17 -1.65
C LYS A 319 -23.85 16.08 -1.58
N GLN A 320 -23.36 16.47 -2.73
CA GLN A 320 -22.30 17.49 -2.87
C GLN A 320 -22.86 18.89 -2.65
#